data_7fe221c909c98cfcc550431089dfdc68
#
_entry.id   7fe221c909c98cfcc550431089dfdc68
#
_cell.length_a   1.000
_cell.length_b   1.000
_cell.length_c   1.000
_cell.angle_alpha   90.00
_cell.angle_beta   90.00
_cell.angle_gamma   90.00
#
_symmetry.space_group_name_H-M   'P 1'
#
loop_
_entity.id
_entity.type
_entity.pdbx_description
1 polymer ?
#
loop_
_entity_poly.entity_id
_entity_poly.type
_entity_poly.pdbx_seq_one_letter_code
_entity_poly.pdbx_strand_id
1 'polypeptide(L)'
;GPASDQVNAFLEESVQLSETVMGDAAYSLWNYNNVAAMRNMSNRYLFNIEEEASNPAGAGRATNKEFIIASVYSQETRKGQVDLNQVIYTDMRPSRKLIDMFLCTDGLPVSMSDKFQGYKNPGDEFQNRDFRLTSYIGSYATSLTVENCGYGVSKFAITDIQRQSKDESANYPVLRLAEVYLNYAEAVMERYGEISDDQLNKSINKIRARAGIANLTNA
;
A
#
# COMPACT_ATOMS: atom_id res chain seq x y z
N GLY A 1 1.12 3.69 35.74
CA GLY A 1 1.63 3.54 34.39
C GLY A 1 3.10 3.87 34.33
N PRO A 2 3.82 3.57 33.24
CA PRO A 2 5.18 4.05 33.06
C PRO A 2 5.17 5.57 33.25
N ALA A 3 6.20 6.11 33.92
CA ALA A 3 6.31 7.54 34.12
C ALA A 3 6.22 8.23 32.75
N SER A 4 5.53 9.35 32.65
CA SER A 4 5.39 10.13 31.39
C SER A 4 6.73 10.36 30.69
N ASP A 5 7.82 10.49 31.47
CA ASP A 5 9.16 10.66 30.97
C ASP A 5 9.68 9.45 30.20
N GLN A 6 9.33 8.22 30.60
CA GLN A 6 9.72 7.00 29.87
C GLN A 6 8.97 6.88 28.54
N VAL A 7 7.67 7.21 28.51
CA VAL A 7 6.89 7.24 27.25
C VAL A 7 7.47 8.27 26.29
N ASN A 8 7.76 9.47 26.79
CA ASN A 8 8.37 10.52 26.00
C ASN A 8 9.75 10.14 25.45
N ALA A 9 10.56 9.42 26.24
CA ALA A 9 11.86 8.94 25.78
C ALA A 9 11.72 7.91 24.64
N PHE A 10 10.78 6.99 24.72
CA PHE A 10 10.52 6.02 23.63
C PHE A 10 9.98 6.68 22.35
N LEU A 11 9.10 7.68 22.48
CA LEU A 11 8.61 8.43 21.32
C LEU A 11 9.75 9.21 20.65
N GLU A 12 10.62 9.86 21.44
CA GLU A 12 11.80 10.57 20.94
C GLU A 12 12.77 9.63 20.21
N GLU A 13 13.05 8.46 20.78
CA GLU A 13 13.88 7.43 20.16
C GLU A 13 13.24 6.94 18.84
N SER A 14 11.92 6.73 18.81
CA SER A 14 11.19 6.35 17.60
C SER A 14 11.32 7.39 16.49
N VAL A 15 11.24 8.68 16.83
CA VAL A 15 11.46 9.78 15.87
C VAL A 15 12.87 9.71 15.29
N GLN A 16 13.90 9.62 16.14
CA GLN A 16 15.30 9.63 15.72
C GLN A 16 15.67 8.41 14.86
N LEU A 17 15.23 7.21 15.27
CA LEU A 17 15.48 5.98 14.51
C LEU A 17 14.75 5.99 13.17
N SER A 18 13.51 6.49 13.14
CA SER A 18 12.76 6.63 11.89
C SER A 18 13.44 7.62 10.94
N GLU A 19 13.94 8.77 11.42
CA GLU A 19 14.70 9.73 10.61
C GLU A 19 15.97 9.10 10.03
N THR A 20 16.67 8.30 10.82
CA THR A 20 17.88 7.59 10.37
C THR A 20 17.54 6.64 9.20
N VAL A 21 16.50 5.83 9.33
CA VAL A 21 16.08 4.90 8.26
C VAL A 21 15.54 5.63 7.04
N MET A 22 14.74 6.70 7.25
CA MET A 22 14.19 7.51 6.15
C MET A 22 15.26 8.27 5.37
N GLY A 23 16.39 8.59 6.02
CA GLY A 23 17.55 9.26 5.41
C GLY A 23 18.54 8.30 4.71
N ASP A 24 18.42 6.99 4.92
CA ASP A 24 19.32 6.02 4.33
C ASP A 24 18.99 5.79 2.83
N ALA A 25 19.98 6.04 1.96
CA ALA A 25 19.86 5.85 0.52
C ALA A 25 19.66 4.38 0.08
N ALA A 26 19.89 3.41 0.99
CA ALA A 26 19.60 2.01 0.75
C ALA A 26 18.09 1.75 0.58
N TYR A 27 17.25 2.61 1.16
CA TYR A 27 15.79 2.46 1.16
C TYR A 27 15.10 3.54 0.34
N SER A 28 14.06 3.17 -0.37
CA SER A 28 13.15 4.08 -1.08
C SER A 28 11.78 3.46 -1.29
N LEU A 29 10.73 4.28 -1.33
CA LEU A 29 9.41 3.80 -1.72
C LEU A 29 9.44 3.28 -3.16
N TRP A 30 8.96 2.06 -3.36
CA TRP A 30 8.80 1.50 -4.69
C TRP A 30 7.61 2.16 -5.38
N ASN A 31 7.89 3.01 -6.36
CA ASN A 31 6.86 3.78 -7.05
C ASN A 31 7.20 3.97 -8.54
N TYR A 32 6.41 3.37 -9.40
CA TYR A 32 6.46 3.44 -10.85
C TYR A 32 5.17 4.01 -11.45
N ASN A 33 4.41 4.80 -10.69
CA ASN A 33 3.17 5.41 -11.19
C ASN A 33 3.40 6.41 -12.33
N ASN A 34 4.62 6.89 -12.52
CA ASN A 34 5.03 7.70 -13.67
C ASN A 34 5.14 6.88 -14.99
N VAL A 35 5.15 5.56 -14.92
CA VAL A 35 5.12 4.67 -16.10
C VAL A 35 3.66 4.46 -16.49
N ALA A 36 3.26 4.95 -17.66
CA ALA A 36 1.85 4.93 -18.10
C ALA A 36 1.23 3.52 -18.08
N ALA A 37 2.00 2.50 -18.45
CA ALA A 37 1.54 1.11 -18.44
C ALA A 37 1.20 0.58 -17.04
N MET A 38 1.75 1.18 -15.99
CA MET A 38 1.45 0.84 -14.59
C MET A 38 0.06 1.30 -14.14
N ARG A 39 -0.57 2.26 -14.83
CA ARG A 39 -1.91 2.77 -14.52
C ARG A 39 -2.12 3.10 -13.04
N ASN A 40 -1.12 3.70 -12.41
CA ASN A 40 -1.08 4.04 -10.98
C ASN A 40 -1.17 2.83 -10.01
N MET A 41 -0.84 1.62 -10.49
CA MET A 41 -0.94 0.39 -9.69
C MET A 41 0.37 -0.04 -9.04
N SER A 42 1.31 0.87 -8.77
CA SER A 42 2.55 0.53 -8.04
C SER A 42 2.28 -0.22 -6.74
N ASN A 43 1.24 0.17 -6.01
CA ASN A 43 0.87 -0.49 -4.76
C ASN A 43 0.46 -1.97 -4.94
N ARG A 44 -0.14 -2.34 -6.08
CA ARG A 44 -0.45 -3.73 -6.40
C ARG A 44 0.83 -4.51 -6.68
N TYR A 45 1.61 -4.01 -7.64
CA TYR A 45 2.78 -4.72 -8.16
C TYR A 45 3.92 -4.84 -7.15
N LEU A 46 4.04 -3.92 -6.19
CA LEU A 46 4.99 -4.02 -5.09
C LEU A 46 4.97 -5.39 -4.38
N PHE A 47 3.80 -6.02 -4.29
CA PHE A 47 3.62 -7.30 -3.61
C PHE A 47 3.71 -8.52 -4.55
N ASN A 48 3.90 -8.27 -5.84
CA ASN A 48 3.86 -9.30 -6.87
C ASN A 48 5.18 -9.42 -7.63
N ILE A 49 6.24 -8.76 -7.17
CA ILE A 49 7.52 -8.75 -7.88
C ILE A 49 8.21 -10.11 -7.73
N GLU A 50 8.17 -10.90 -8.78
CA GLU A 50 8.94 -12.12 -8.91
C GLU A 50 10.10 -11.97 -9.89
N GLU A 51 9.83 -11.36 -11.03
CA GLU A 51 10.77 -11.08 -12.11
C GLU A 51 10.31 -9.82 -12.87
N GLU A 52 11.07 -9.39 -13.86
CA GLU A 52 10.75 -8.19 -14.65
C GLU A 52 9.39 -8.29 -15.36
N ALA A 53 9.03 -9.48 -15.85
CA ALA A 53 7.74 -9.71 -16.50
C ALA A 53 6.53 -9.67 -15.55
N SER A 54 6.73 -9.65 -14.23
CA SER A 54 5.63 -9.66 -13.25
C SER A 54 4.93 -8.30 -13.09
N ASN A 55 5.41 -7.26 -13.78
CA ASN A 55 4.77 -5.95 -13.77
C ASN A 55 5.05 -5.17 -15.06
N PRO A 56 4.16 -4.23 -15.45
CA PRO A 56 4.30 -3.47 -16.70
C PRO A 56 5.48 -2.48 -16.74
N ALA A 57 6.14 -2.21 -15.61
CA ALA A 57 7.33 -1.36 -15.57
C ALA A 57 8.61 -2.14 -15.90
N GLY A 58 8.57 -3.48 -16.00
CA GLY A 58 9.75 -4.30 -16.17
C GLY A 58 10.70 -4.27 -14.97
N ALA A 59 10.18 -4.00 -13.78
CA ALA A 59 10.97 -3.81 -12.58
C ALA A 59 11.16 -5.14 -11.84
N GLY A 60 12.37 -5.68 -11.84
CA GLY A 60 12.71 -6.92 -11.12
C GLY A 60 12.91 -6.72 -9.60
N ARG A 61 13.14 -7.80 -8.88
CA ARG A 61 13.28 -7.83 -7.39
C ARG A 61 14.33 -6.86 -6.85
N ALA A 62 15.45 -6.68 -7.55
CA ALA A 62 16.52 -5.78 -7.14
C ALA A 62 16.11 -4.30 -7.06
N THR A 63 15.02 -3.92 -7.72
CA THR A 63 14.47 -2.57 -7.68
C THR A 63 13.69 -2.28 -6.40
N ASN A 64 13.30 -3.33 -5.65
CA ASN A 64 12.53 -3.18 -4.43
C ASN A 64 13.41 -2.83 -3.23
N LYS A 65 13.58 -1.54 -3.01
CA LYS A 65 14.26 -0.96 -1.85
C LYS A 65 13.28 -0.58 -0.72
N GLU A 66 12.02 -0.93 -0.84
CA GLU A 66 11.02 -0.61 0.18
C GLU A 66 10.93 -1.68 1.27
N PHE A 67 11.21 -2.95 0.95
CA PHE A 67 11.16 -4.02 1.94
C PHE A 67 12.44 -4.01 2.80
N ILE A 68 12.28 -3.71 4.09
CA ILE A 68 13.38 -3.68 5.06
C ILE A 68 13.60 -5.11 5.59
N ILE A 69 12.51 -5.77 5.98
CA ILE A 69 12.51 -7.18 6.40
C ILE A 69 11.48 -7.91 5.57
N ALA A 70 11.87 -9.01 4.96
CA ALA A 70 10.98 -9.84 4.15
C ALA A 70 11.27 -11.33 4.32
N SER A 71 10.21 -12.15 4.22
CA SER A 71 10.36 -13.57 3.93
C SER A 71 10.67 -13.71 2.45
N VAL A 72 11.85 -14.27 2.16
CA VAL A 72 12.35 -14.41 0.78
C VAL A 72 11.86 -15.72 0.19
N TYR A 73 11.34 -15.64 -1.03
CA TYR A 73 10.91 -16.76 -1.84
C TYR A 73 11.65 -16.78 -3.17
N SER A 74 11.80 -17.95 -3.77
CA SER A 74 12.37 -18.11 -5.09
C SER A 74 11.80 -19.34 -5.80
N GLN A 75 11.79 -19.30 -7.12
CA GLN A 75 11.33 -20.44 -7.95
C GLN A 75 12.19 -21.68 -7.77
N GLU A 76 13.46 -21.51 -7.40
CA GLU A 76 14.43 -22.60 -7.32
C GLU A 76 14.43 -23.30 -5.94
N THR A 77 14.33 -22.51 -4.87
CA THR A 77 14.61 -23.03 -3.51
C THR A 77 13.41 -22.97 -2.56
N ARG A 78 12.49 -22.01 -2.74
CA ARG A 78 11.37 -21.82 -1.82
C ARG A 78 10.19 -21.15 -2.52
N LYS A 79 9.27 -21.94 -2.98
CA LYS A 79 8.00 -21.47 -3.55
C LYS A 79 6.92 -21.32 -2.49
N GLY A 80 5.86 -20.58 -2.83
CA GLY A 80 4.62 -20.59 -2.07
C GLY A 80 4.00 -21.98 -2.01
N GLN A 81 3.37 -22.31 -0.90
CA GLN A 81 2.68 -23.60 -0.72
C GLN A 81 1.15 -23.46 -0.77
N VAL A 82 0.68 -22.24 -0.93
CA VAL A 82 -0.74 -21.90 -1.04
C VAL A 82 -0.96 -21.26 -2.40
N ASP A 83 -2.04 -21.62 -3.06
CA ASP A 83 -2.50 -20.93 -4.26
C ASP A 83 -3.08 -19.57 -3.85
N LEU A 84 -2.22 -18.56 -3.75
CA LEU A 84 -2.61 -17.23 -3.32
C LEU A 84 -3.64 -16.61 -4.26
N ASN A 85 -3.53 -16.86 -5.57
CA ASN A 85 -4.48 -16.34 -6.53
C ASN A 85 -5.88 -16.88 -6.25
N GLN A 86 -6.01 -18.19 -6.06
CA GLN A 86 -7.29 -18.80 -5.76
C GLN A 86 -7.84 -18.37 -4.41
N VAL A 87 -7.06 -18.46 -3.34
CA VAL A 87 -7.50 -18.09 -1.99
C VAL A 87 -7.93 -16.62 -1.93
N ILE A 88 -7.17 -15.72 -2.54
CA ILE A 88 -7.49 -14.29 -2.54
C ILE A 88 -8.79 -14.02 -3.30
N TYR A 89 -8.95 -14.60 -4.48
CA TYR A 89 -10.14 -14.38 -5.30
C TYR A 89 -11.40 -15.07 -4.75
N THR A 90 -11.28 -16.23 -4.12
CA THR A 90 -12.44 -17.01 -3.68
C THR A 90 -12.84 -16.74 -2.25
N ASP A 91 -11.87 -16.52 -1.33
CA ASP A 91 -12.13 -16.56 0.10
C ASP A 91 -12.04 -15.18 0.78
N MET A 92 -11.28 -14.24 0.20
CA MET A 92 -11.14 -12.90 0.77
C MET A 92 -12.24 -11.96 0.24
N ARG A 93 -13.05 -11.43 1.17
CA ARG A 93 -14.15 -10.52 0.88
C ARG A 93 -14.02 -9.24 1.69
N PRO A 94 -13.64 -8.12 1.07
CA PRO A 94 -13.59 -6.84 1.76
C PRO A 94 -15.00 -6.35 2.09
N SER A 95 -15.16 -5.82 3.30
CA SER A 95 -16.41 -5.22 3.70
C SER A 95 -16.63 -3.86 3.00
N ARG A 96 -17.89 -3.44 2.86
CA ARG A 96 -18.25 -2.09 2.42
C ARG A 96 -17.53 -1.02 3.21
N LYS A 97 -17.47 -1.17 4.54
CA LYS A 97 -16.75 -0.24 5.41
C LYS A 97 -15.29 -0.05 5.02
N LEU A 98 -14.59 -1.15 4.65
CA LEU A 98 -13.20 -1.05 4.19
C LEU A 98 -13.09 -0.25 2.88
N ILE A 99 -14.02 -0.46 1.93
CA ILE A 99 -14.04 0.29 0.67
C ILE A 99 -14.23 1.79 0.92
N ASP A 100 -15.14 2.15 1.82
CA ASP A 100 -15.44 3.54 2.15
C ASP A 100 -14.32 4.24 2.94
N MET A 101 -13.41 3.50 3.58
CA MET A 101 -12.24 4.06 4.27
C MET A 101 -11.14 4.56 3.33
N PHE A 102 -11.09 4.11 2.09
CA PHE A 102 -10.19 4.71 1.12
C PHE A 102 -10.63 6.14 0.81
N LEU A 103 -9.70 7.09 0.81
CA LEU A 103 -9.99 8.49 0.59
C LEU A 103 -10.25 8.80 -0.89
N CYS A 104 -10.87 9.94 -1.18
CA CYS A 104 -10.89 10.52 -2.52
C CYS A 104 -9.56 11.24 -2.84
N THR A 105 -9.35 11.58 -4.11
CA THR A 105 -8.10 12.23 -4.58
C THR A 105 -7.80 13.56 -3.92
N ASP A 106 -8.84 14.26 -3.42
CA ASP A 106 -8.71 15.48 -2.62
C ASP A 106 -8.30 15.21 -1.16
N GLY A 107 -8.14 13.96 -0.78
CA GLY A 107 -7.73 13.54 0.56
C GLY A 107 -8.87 13.49 1.58
N LEU A 108 -10.11 13.65 1.16
CA LEU A 108 -11.31 13.61 2.00
C LEU A 108 -12.00 12.23 1.97
N PRO A 109 -12.70 11.85 3.05
CA PRO A 109 -13.59 10.69 3.06
C PRO A 109 -14.71 10.80 2.03
N VAL A 110 -15.26 9.68 1.58
CA VAL A 110 -16.36 9.62 0.61
C VAL A 110 -17.60 10.44 1.02
N SER A 111 -17.85 10.58 2.30
CA SER A 111 -18.98 11.35 2.84
C SER A 111 -18.78 12.86 2.80
N MET A 112 -17.56 13.34 2.52
CA MET A 112 -17.18 14.76 2.58
C MET A 112 -16.61 15.28 1.26
N SER A 113 -16.31 14.40 0.31
CA SER A 113 -15.63 14.74 -0.92
C SER A 113 -16.62 14.97 -2.08
N ASP A 114 -16.52 16.13 -2.72
CA ASP A 114 -17.23 16.42 -3.97
C ASP A 114 -16.66 15.65 -5.18
N LYS A 115 -15.52 14.97 -5.02
CA LYS A 115 -14.92 14.11 -6.05
C LYS A 115 -15.56 12.73 -6.13
N PHE A 116 -16.25 12.31 -5.07
CA PHE A 116 -16.88 11.00 -5.02
C PHE A 116 -18.04 10.88 -6.04
N GLN A 117 -17.99 9.87 -6.89
CA GLN A 117 -18.95 9.70 -7.97
C GLN A 117 -20.21 8.90 -7.57
N GLY A 118 -20.30 8.49 -6.28
CA GLY A 118 -21.45 7.76 -5.76
C GLY A 118 -21.43 6.27 -6.10
N TYR A 119 -22.63 5.66 -6.05
CA TYR A 119 -22.83 4.21 -6.18
C TYR A 119 -23.84 3.83 -7.27
N LYS A 120 -24.17 4.77 -8.16
CA LYS A 120 -25.27 4.57 -9.12
C LYS A 120 -24.93 3.53 -10.17
N ASN A 121 -23.68 3.55 -10.66
CA ASN A 121 -23.23 2.57 -11.66
C ASN A 121 -22.04 1.78 -11.12
N PRO A 122 -21.85 0.53 -11.58
CA PRO A 122 -20.65 -0.23 -11.26
C PRO A 122 -19.39 0.55 -11.69
N GLY A 123 -18.47 0.72 -10.78
CA GLY A 123 -17.23 1.43 -11.03
C GLY A 123 -17.23 2.92 -10.68
N ASP A 124 -18.38 3.59 -10.50
CA ASP A 124 -18.43 5.00 -10.08
C ASP A 124 -17.69 5.20 -8.75
N GLU A 125 -17.89 4.33 -7.81
CA GLU A 125 -17.24 4.35 -6.49
C GLU A 125 -15.73 4.20 -6.50
N PHE A 126 -15.14 3.73 -7.60
CA PHE A 126 -13.70 3.58 -7.79
C PHE A 126 -13.05 4.80 -8.44
N GLN A 127 -13.83 5.75 -8.95
CA GLN A 127 -13.31 6.93 -9.62
C GLN A 127 -12.91 8.02 -8.62
N ASN A 128 -11.83 8.73 -8.95
CA ASN A 128 -11.27 9.80 -8.10
C ASN A 128 -10.94 9.36 -6.68
N ARG A 129 -10.46 8.13 -6.53
CA ARG A 129 -10.13 7.52 -5.24
C ARG A 129 -8.64 7.25 -5.12
N ASP A 130 -8.22 6.99 -3.91
CA ASP A 130 -6.91 6.46 -3.57
C ASP A 130 -6.53 5.28 -4.49
N PHE A 131 -5.36 5.34 -5.11
CA PHE A 131 -4.88 4.30 -6.04
C PHE A 131 -4.77 2.92 -5.40
N ARG A 132 -4.66 2.85 -4.07
CA ARG A 132 -4.66 1.58 -3.35
C ARG A 132 -6.00 0.87 -3.43
N LEU A 133 -7.10 1.60 -3.57
CA LEU A 133 -8.43 0.99 -3.76
C LEU A 133 -8.42 0.10 -5.01
N THR A 134 -8.05 0.65 -6.17
CA THR A 134 -7.99 -0.13 -7.43
C THR A 134 -6.83 -1.11 -7.47
N SER A 135 -5.76 -0.87 -6.69
CA SER A 135 -4.61 -1.76 -6.60
C SER A 135 -4.89 -3.03 -5.79
N TYR A 136 -5.74 -2.93 -4.78
CA TYR A 136 -5.98 -4.04 -3.84
C TYR A 136 -7.36 -4.66 -3.98
N ILE A 137 -8.31 -3.93 -4.55
CA ILE A 137 -9.70 -4.33 -4.64
C ILE A 137 -10.12 -4.29 -6.11
N GLY A 138 -10.60 -5.39 -6.64
CA GLY A 138 -11.20 -5.44 -7.96
C GLY A 138 -12.59 -4.82 -7.98
N SER A 139 -12.92 -4.15 -9.10
CA SER A 139 -14.28 -3.69 -9.33
C SER A 139 -15.22 -4.86 -9.64
N TYR A 140 -16.53 -4.62 -9.57
CA TYR A 140 -17.55 -5.59 -9.96
C TYR A 140 -17.33 -6.24 -11.32
N ALA A 141 -16.87 -5.45 -12.29
CA ALA A 141 -16.67 -5.93 -13.65
C ALA A 141 -15.52 -6.92 -13.84
N THR A 142 -14.61 -7.01 -12.88
CA THR A 142 -13.42 -7.85 -12.93
C THR A 142 -13.43 -9.00 -11.92
N SER A 143 -14.37 -8.98 -10.96
CA SER A 143 -14.49 -10.04 -9.95
C SER A 143 -15.40 -11.17 -10.46
N LEU A 144 -14.84 -12.33 -10.69
CA LEU A 144 -15.58 -13.56 -11.00
C LEU A 144 -16.35 -14.11 -9.78
N THR A 145 -16.24 -13.47 -8.61
CA THR A 145 -16.72 -13.98 -7.33
C THR A 145 -17.67 -13.03 -6.63
N VAL A 146 -18.54 -12.39 -7.39
CA VAL A 146 -19.49 -11.36 -6.93
C VAL A 146 -20.62 -11.91 -6.04
N GLU A 147 -20.71 -13.21 -5.84
CA GLU A 147 -21.89 -13.84 -5.25
C GLU A 147 -22.27 -13.36 -3.85
N ASN A 148 -21.33 -12.84 -3.07
CA ASN A 148 -21.57 -12.51 -1.67
C ASN A 148 -21.44 -11.04 -1.24
N CYS A 149 -20.57 -10.24 -1.87
CA CYS A 149 -20.38 -8.83 -1.46
C CYS A 149 -19.99 -7.88 -2.60
N GLY A 150 -19.79 -8.37 -3.80
CA GLY A 150 -19.47 -7.55 -4.97
C GLY A 150 -18.01 -7.08 -5.10
N TYR A 151 -17.15 -7.40 -4.15
CA TYR A 151 -15.73 -6.99 -4.16
C TYR A 151 -14.82 -8.21 -4.10
N GLY A 152 -13.77 -8.21 -4.93
CA GLY A 152 -12.68 -9.16 -4.88
C GLY A 152 -11.39 -8.49 -4.45
N VAL A 153 -10.53 -9.20 -3.74
CA VAL A 153 -9.18 -8.74 -3.40
C VAL A 153 -8.23 -9.09 -4.52
N SER A 154 -7.38 -8.15 -4.93
CA SER A 154 -6.32 -8.35 -5.93
C SER A 154 -4.91 -8.17 -5.38
N LYS A 155 -4.77 -7.76 -4.12
CA LYS A 155 -3.47 -7.68 -3.44
C LYS A 155 -2.84 -9.08 -3.38
N PHE A 156 -1.58 -9.20 -3.72
CA PHE A 156 -0.84 -10.47 -3.89
C PHE A 156 -1.27 -11.34 -5.07
N ALA A 157 -2.28 -10.95 -5.85
CA ALA A 157 -2.66 -11.71 -7.02
C ALA A 157 -1.71 -11.45 -8.19
N ILE A 158 -1.02 -12.49 -8.66
CA ILE A 158 -0.08 -12.44 -9.78
C ILE A 158 -0.84 -12.80 -11.05
N THR A 159 -0.99 -11.86 -11.97
CA THR A 159 -1.76 -12.04 -13.20
C THR A 159 -0.98 -11.79 -14.48
N ASP A 160 0.17 -11.10 -14.39
CA ASP A 160 0.96 -10.70 -15.55
C ASP A 160 1.90 -11.79 -16.04
N ILE A 161 2.17 -12.78 -15.19
CA ILE A 161 2.91 -13.99 -15.53
C ILE A 161 2.06 -15.22 -15.21
N GLN A 162 2.16 -16.26 -16.05
CA GLN A 162 1.49 -17.50 -15.78
C GLN A 162 2.26 -18.30 -14.72
N ARG A 163 1.56 -18.68 -13.68
CA ARG A 163 2.05 -19.57 -12.62
C ARG A 163 1.12 -20.77 -12.46
N GLN A 164 1.69 -21.90 -12.13
CA GLN A 164 0.92 -23.05 -11.67
C GLN A 164 0.47 -22.81 -10.23
N SER A 165 -0.54 -23.54 -9.79
CA SER A 165 -0.97 -23.54 -8.40
C SER A 165 0.21 -23.84 -7.47
N LYS A 166 0.36 -23.02 -6.43
CA LYS A 166 1.43 -23.13 -5.41
C LYS A 166 2.85 -22.89 -5.96
N ASP A 167 2.95 -22.09 -7.00
CA ASP A 167 4.23 -21.81 -7.67
C ASP A 167 4.65 -20.33 -7.56
N GLU A 168 3.95 -19.56 -6.73
CA GLU A 168 4.30 -18.16 -6.48
C GLU A 168 5.61 -18.03 -5.70
N SER A 169 6.38 -17.02 -6.02
CA SER A 169 7.66 -16.75 -5.35
C SER A 169 7.90 -15.28 -5.00
N ALA A 170 6.87 -14.44 -5.05
CA ALA A 170 6.98 -13.07 -4.59
C ALA A 170 7.35 -13.01 -3.09
N ASN A 171 8.26 -12.09 -2.74
CA ASN A 171 8.67 -11.91 -1.36
C ASN A 171 7.53 -11.36 -0.52
N TYR A 172 7.38 -11.86 0.70
CA TYR A 172 6.39 -11.36 1.65
C TYR A 172 7.05 -10.34 2.60
N PRO A 173 6.63 -9.06 2.59
CA PRO A 173 7.18 -8.04 3.48
C PRO A 173 6.71 -8.26 4.92
N VAL A 174 7.66 -8.23 5.85
CA VAL A 174 7.41 -8.21 7.29
C VAL A 174 7.46 -6.76 7.80
N LEU A 175 8.46 -5.99 7.36
CA LEU A 175 8.60 -4.56 7.64
C LEU A 175 8.93 -3.80 6.35
N ARG A 176 8.24 -2.69 6.12
CA ARG A 176 8.44 -1.83 4.95
C ARG A 176 8.72 -0.39 5.34
N LEU A 177 9.46 0.31 4.49
CA LEU A 177 9.74 1.74 4.66
C LEU A 177 8.47 2.59 4.82
N ALA A 178 7.35 2.20 4.19
CA ALA A 178 6.07 2.88 4.37
C ALA A 178 5.60 2.89 5.83
N GLU A 179 5.86 1.83 6.59
CA GLU A 179 5.56 1.75 8.01
C GLU A 179 6.46 2.71 8.81
N VAL A 180 7.74 2.81 8.46
CA VAL A 180 8.66 3.74 9.13
C VAL A 180 8.19 5.20 8.96
N TYR A 181 7.70 5.57 7.76
CA TYR A 181 7.12 6.91 7.55
C TYR A 181 5.89 7.17 8.43
N LEU A 182 5.04 6.17 8.62
CA LEU A 182 3.85 6.28 9.47
C LEU A 182 4.24 6.36 10.94
N ASN A 183 5.13 5.49 11.39
CA ASN A 183 5.64 5.49 12.77
C ASN A 183 6.29 6.83 13.13
N TYR A 184 7.05 7.41 12.18
CA TYR A 184 7.60 8.75 12.36
C TYR A 184 6.51 9.80 12.59
N ALA A 185 5.52 9.86 11.70
CA ALA A 185 4.47 10.88 11.80
C ALA A 185 3.63 10.72 13.07
N GLU A 186 3.33 9.49 13.47
CA GLU A 186 2.62 9.16 14.71
C GLU A 186 3.46 9.56 15.93
N ALA A 187 4.73 9.15 15.98
CA ALA A 187 5.61 9.45 17.10
C ALA A 187 5.82 10.96 17.29
N VAL A 188 5.94 11.72 16.20
CA VAL A 188 6.04 13.20 16.26
C VAL A 188 4.76 13.79 16.84
N MET A 189 3.60 13.37 16.34
CA MET A 189 2.30 13.88 16.77
C MET A 189 2.03 13.55 18.25
N GLU A 190 2.29 12.30 18.66
CA GLU A 190 2.12 11.85 20.04
C GLU A 190 3.10 12.53 21.01
N ARG A 191 4.33 12.78 20.56
CA ARG A 191 5.39 13.38 21.40
C ARG A 191 5.23 14.87 21.59
N TYR A 192 4.85 15.61 20.54
CA TYR A 192 4.85 17.07 20.53
C TYR A 192 3.45 17.69 20.48
N GLY A 193 2.41 16.90 20.18
CA GLY A 193 1.04 17.38 20.01
C GLY A 193 0.79 18.10 18.68
N GLU A 194 1.83 18.24 17.86
CA GLU A 194 1.78 18.89 16.55
C GLU A 194 2.77 18.25 15.58
N ILE A 195 2.56 18.42 14.28
CA ILE A 195 3.46 18.01 13.22
C ILE A 195 3.55 19.13 12.18
N SER A 196 4.74 19.58 11.84
CA SER A 196 4.94 20.64 10.84
C SER A 196 4.73 20.15 9.41
N ASP A 197 4.51 21.07 8.45
CA ASP A 197 4.41 20.73 7.03
C ASP A 197 5.69 20.08 6.50
N ASP A 198 6.87 20.47 6.96
CA ASP A 198 8.13 19.81 6.59
C ASP A 198 8.18 18.36 7.09
N GLN A 199 7.71 18.12 8.31
CA GLN A 199 7.62 16.76 8.87
C GLN A 199 6.56 15.92 8.13
N LEU A 200 5.41 16.48 7.79
CA LEU A 200 4.42 15.84 6.92
C LEU A 200 5.01 15.49 5.55
N ASN A 201 5.73 16.41 4.92
CA ASN A 201 6.29 16.25 3.58
C ASN A 201 7.43 15.22 3.53
N LYS A 202 8.25 15.12 4.58
CA LYS A 202 9.30 14.09 4.63
C LYS A 202 8.78 12.70 5.00
N SER A 203 7.53 12.56 5.44
CA SER A 203 6.95 11.30 5.93
C SER A 203 5.63 10.94 5.23
N ILE A 204 4.49 11.14 5.87
CA ILE A 204 3.18 10.66 5.43
C ILE A 204 2.78 11.17 4.04
N ASN A 205 3.18 12.39 3.65
CA ASN A 205 2.86 12.94 2.34
C ASN A 205 3.55 12.19 1.19
N LYS A 206 4.68 11.52 1.41
CA LYS A 206 5.29 10.62 0.40
C LYS A 206 4.41 9.42 0.11
N ILE A 207 3.76 8.87 1.13
CA ILE A 207 2.81 7.76 0.99
C ILE A 207 1.53 8.23 0.31
N ARG A 208 1.03 9.41 0.69
CA ARG A 208 -0.16 10.04 0.10
C ARG A 208 0.05 10.35 -1.38
N ALA A 209 1.19 10.90 -1.74
CA ALA A 209 1.55 11.16 -3.14
C ALA A 209 1.56 9.86 -3.99
N ARG A 210 2.15 8.76 -3.48
CA ARG A 210 2.09 7.46 -4.16
C ARG A 210 0.66 6.92 -4.27
N ALA A 211 -0.18 7.21 -3.30
CA ALA A 211 -1.59 6.83 -3.31
C ALA A 211 -2.48 7.73 -4.18
N GLY A 212 -1.93 8.81 -4.76
CA GLY A 212 -2.66 9.73 -5.62
C GLY A 212 -3.69 10.59 -4.89
N ILE A 213 -3.48 10.84 -3.60
CA ILE A 213 -4.36 11.70 -2.78
C ILE A 213 -3.61 12.95 -2.33
N ALA A 214 -4.36 14.04 -2.14
CA ALA A 214 -3.80 15.33 -1.73
C ALA A 214 -2.95 15.23 -0.45
N ASN A 215 -1.88 16.01 -0.38
CA ASN A 215 -1.03 16.11 0.78
C ASN A 215 -1.81 16.70 1.98
N LEU A 216 -1.37 16.33 3.18
CA LEU A 216 -1.76 17.02 4.40
C LEU A 216 -0.93 18.30 4.53
N THR A 217 -1.57 19.35 5.01
CA THR A 217 -0.96 20.64 5.35
C THR A 217 -1.58 21.16 6.64
N ASN A 218 -0.83 21.90 7.40
CA ASN A 218 -1.39 22.72 8.45
C ASN A 218 -2.06 23.94 7.79
N ALA A 219 -3.34 24.16 8.07
CA ALA A 219 -4.11 25.26 7.51
C ALA A 219 -3.76 26.59 8.19
#